data_7d5ecfb599a24955fba63ed2c6cd21fe
#
_entry.id   7d5ecfb599a24955fba63ed2c6cd21fe
#
_cell.length_a   1.000
_cell.length_b   1.000
_cell.length_c   1.000
_cell.angle_alpha   90.00
_cell.angle_beta   90.00
_cell.angle_gamma   90.00
#
_symmetry.space_group_name_H-M   'P 1'
#
loop_
_entity.id
_entity.type
_entity.pdbx_description
1 polymer ?
#
loop_
_entity_poly.entity_id
_entity_poly.type
_entity_poly.pdbx_seq_one_letter_code
_entity_poly.pdbx_strand_id
1 'polypeptide(L)'
;ALNGWTQSMGAAPAIISLSRWFPLRIRGTFYGFFSASHNFGEGLSFIFVAQLVALAGWQWGFFGAAIAGFIGVVMILFWLHDTPESKGLPSIEVLTGEAKEEKPAEEVVSKDEVSKIQRAVLRNPGVWILALSSAFMYMSRYSINEWGMFFLQKEKGFDLADAGFIIGVNTIAGIAGTVFAGWFSDVVFKGDRKYPALAAGILEAVALILFFYGGDSWFVNVLAMVLFGIAM
;
A
#
# COMPACT_ATOMS: atom_id res chain seq x y z
N ALA A 1 11.91 6.95 -15.99
CA ALA A 1 12.72 7.50 -14.90
C ALA A 1 11.98 8.62 -14.15
N LEU A 2 11.57 9.72 -14.83
CA LEU A 2 10.93 10.88 -14.19
C LEU A 2 9.61 10.52 -13.49
N ASN A 3 8.74 9.74 -14.15
CA ASN A 3 7.47 9.28 -13.59
C ASN A 3 7.66 8.45 -12.30
N GLY A 4 8.62 7.51 -12.29
CA GLY A 4 8.90 6.73 -11.09
C GLY A 4 9.43 7.58 -9.93
N TRP A 5 10.24 8.60 -10.22
CA TRP A 5 10.74 9.53 -9.22
C TRP A 5 9.61 10.38 -8.60
N THR A 6 8.72 10.94 -9.42
CA THR A 6 7.58 11.72 -8.93
C THR A 6 6.57 10.85 -8.17
N GLN A 7 6.33 9.62 -8.61
CA GLN A 7 5.42 8.68 -7.94
C GLN A 7 5.91 8.30 -6.53
N SER A 8 7.23 8.17 -6.33
CA SER A 8 7.80 7.84 -5.02
C SER A 8 7.59 8.93 -3.96
N MET A 9 7.30 10.17 -4.37
CA MET A 9 7.07 11.29 -3.46
C MET A 9 5.66 11.31 -2.84
N GLY A 10 4.70 10.54 -3.36
CA GLY A 10 3.30 10.60 -2.90
C GLY A 10 3.04 9.88 -1.58
N ALA A 11 3.67 8.72 -1.36
CA ALA A 11 3.36 7.86 -0.22
C ALA A 11 3.83 8.44 1.12
N ALA A 12 5.04 8.97 1.20
CA ALA A 12 5.61 9.45 2.47
C ALA A 12 4.82 10.62 3.09
N PRO A 13 4.44 11.68 2.37
CA PRO A 13 3.59 12.75 2.91
C PRO A 13 2.23 12.24 3.38
N ALA A 14 1.59 11.33 2.64
CA ALA A 14 0.30 10.76 3.01
C ALA A 14 0.37 9.98 4.34
N ILE A 15 1.42 9.18 4.53
CA ILE A 15 1.66 8.43 5.77
C ILE A 15 1.91 9.38 6.94
N ILE A 16 2.68 10.45 6.74
CA ILE A 16 2.96 11.45 7.77
C ILE A 16 1.66 12.16 8.17
N SER A 17 0.87 12.62 7.20
CA SER A 17 -0.42 13.25 7.46
C SER A 17 -1.33 12.30 8.25
N LEU A 18 -1.48 11.05 7.82
CA LEU A 18 -2.26 10.04 8.53
C LEU A 18 -1.77 9.83 9.98
N SER A 19 -0.45 9.88 10.19
CA SER A 19 0.13 9.74 11.53
C SER A 19 -0.19 10.90 12.47
N ARG A 20 -0.49 12.08 11.92
CA ARG A 20 -0.87 13.29 12.66
C ARG A 20 -2.37 13.35 12.97
N TRP A 21 -3.22 12.65 12.19
CA TRP A 21 -4.67 12.63 12.39
C TRP A 21 -5.15 11.48 13.27
N PHE A 22 -4.37 10.39 13.40
CA PHE A 22 -4.80 9.20 14.14
C PHE A 22 -3.79 8.79 15.21
N PRO A 23 -4.27 8.46 16.43
CA PRO A 23 -3.41 8.01 17.53
C PRO A 23 -2.79 6.65 17.19
N LEU A 24 -1.66 6.34 17.81
CA LEU A 24 -0.87 5.14 17.53
C LEU A 24 -1.69 3.84 17.65
N ARG A 25 -2.64 3.81 18.59
CA ARG A 25 -3.46 2.63 18.90
C ARG A 25 -4.34 2.15 17.74
N ILE A 26 -4.85 3.07 16.91
CA ILE A 26 -5.77 2.76 15.79
C ILE A 26 -5.18 3.11 14.43
N ARG A 27 -3.96 3.60 14.40
CA ARG A 27 -3.27 4.05 13.17
C ARG A 27 -3.12 2.93 12.15
N GLY A 28 -2.92 1.69 12.60
CA GLY A 28 -2.82 0.52 11.72
C GLY A 28 -4.08 0.26 10.91
N THR A 29 -5.24 0.35 11.56
CA THR A 29 -6.55 0.19 10.91
C THR A 29 -6.75 1.24 9.82
N PHE A 30 -6.50 2.51 10.13
CA PHE A 30 -6.64 3.60 9.13
C PHE A 30 -5.59 3.52 8.02
N TYR A 31 -4.37 3.06 8.35
CA TYR A 31 -3.37 2.76 7.33
C TYR A 31 -3.81 1.61 6.42
N GLY A 32 -4.49 0.59 6.97
CA GLY A 32 -5.09 -0.49 6.19
C GLY A 32 -6.13 0.02 5.19
N PHE A 33 -7.03 0.93 5.59
CA PHE A 33 -7.97 1.58 4.68
C PHE A 33 -7.26 2.42 3.61
N PHE A 34 -6.24 3.18 4.00
CA PHE A 34 -5.44 3.94 3.06
C PHE A 34 -4.74 3.03 2.03
N SER A 35 -4.15 1.92 2.48
CA SER A 35 -3.50 0.95 1.59
C SER A 35 -4.50 0.23 0.67
N ALA A 36 -5.71 -0.10 1.19
CA ALA A 36 -6.77 -0.70 0.39
C ALA A 36 -7.21 0.21 -0.77
N SER A 37 -7.16 1.55 -0.59
CA SER A 37 -7.48 2.51 -1.65
C SER A 37 -6.54 2.39 -2.85
N HIS A 38 -5.29 1.97 -2.63
CA HIS A 38 -4.33 1.72 -3.72
C HIS A 38 -4.80 0.55 -4.60
N ASN A 39 -5.15 -0.59 -4.00
CA ASN A 39 -5.65 -1.75 -4.74
C ASN A 39 -6.98 -1.44 -5.46
N PHE A 40 -7.87 -0.69 -4.81
CA PHE A 40 -9.12 -0.24 -5.42
C PHE A 40 -8.85 0.68 -6.62
N GLY A 41 -7.96 1.66 -6.47
CA GLY A 41 -7.56 2.57 -7.54
C GLY A 41 -6.90 1.84 -8.71
N GLU A 42 -6.04 0.85 -8.44
CA GLU A 42 -5.42 0.00 -9.46
C GLU A 42 -6.50 -0.76 -10.26
N GLY A 43 -7.41 -1.47 -9.59
CA GLY A 43 -8.50 -2.20 -10.24
C GLY A 43 -9.44 -1.27 -11.05
N LEU A 44 -9.81 -0.12 -10.48
CA LEU A 44 -10.65 0.85 -11.16
C LEU A 44 -9.95 1.45 -12.40
N SER A 45 -8.64 1.71 -12.31
CA SER A 45 -7.88 2.28 -13.43
C SER A 45 -7.83 1.33 -14.62
N PHE A 46 -7.70 0.02 -14.43
CA PHE A 46 -7.75 -0.95 -15.52
C PHE A 46 -9.08 -0.89 -16.26
N ILE A 47 -10.19 -0.88 -15.54
CA ILE A 47 -11.52 -0.81 -16.16
C ILE A 47 -11.71 0.52 -16.88
N PHE A 48 -11.39 1.63 -16.24
CA PHE A 48 -11.57 2.97 -16.78
C PHE A 48 -10.71 3.20 -18.03
N VAL A 49 -9.43 2.86 -17.97
CA VAL A 49 -8.51 3.02 -19.11
C VAL A 49 -8.90 2.10 -20.26
N ALA A 50 -9.28 0.84 -19.99
CA ALA A 50 -9.71 -0.08 -21.03
C ALA A 50 -10.93 0.45 -21.79
N GLN A 51 -11.93 1.02 -21.09
CA GLN A 51 -13.10 1.63 -21.70
C GLN A 51 -12.74 2.85 -22.57
N LEU A 52 -11.87 3.74 -22.06
CA LEU A 52 -11.41 4.91 -22.83
C LEU A 52 -10.66 4.52 -24.10
N VAL A 53 -9.79 3.52 -24.01
CA VAL A 53 -9.04 3.01 -25.16
C VAL A 53 -10.00 2.38 -26.18
N ALA A 54 -10.96 1.60 -25.75
CA ALA A 54 -11.93 0.96 -26.62
C ALA A 54 -12.85 1.98 -27.35
N LEU A 55 -13.23 3.07 -26.66
CA LEU A 55 -14.16 4.09 -27.21
C LEU A 55 -13.46 5.15 -28.06
N ALA A 56 -12.26 5.57 -27.67
CA ALA A 56 -11.63 6.77 -28.23
C ALA A 56 -10.17 6.59 -28.68
N GLY A 57 -9.63 5.37 -28.52
CA GLY A 57 -8.26 5.03 -28.91
C GLY A 57 -7.24 5.19 -27.77
N TRP A 58 -6.04 4.66 -28.02
CA TRP A 58 -4.99 4.53 -26.98
C TRP A 58 -4.53 5.86 -26.36
N GLN A 59 -4.57 6.96 -27.11
CA GLN A 59 -4.20 8.28 -26.61
C GLN A 59 -5.10 8.73 -25.44
N TRP A 60 -6.39 8.40 -25.52
CA TRP A 60 -7.37 8.74 -24.47
C TRP A 60 -7.14 7.96 -23.17
N GLY A 61 -6.51 6.81 -23.24
CA GLY A 61 -6.04 6.11 -22.04
C GLY A 61 -5.07 6.96 -21.21
N PHE A 62 -4.12 7.61 -21.87
CA PHE A 62 -3.17 8.52 -21.19
C PHE A 62 -3.81 9.84 -20.76
N PHE A 63 -4.62 10.47 -21.64
CA PHE A 63 -5.32 11.70 -21.29
C PHE A 63 -6.31 11.49 -20.14
N GLY A 64 -7.05 10.39 -20.12
CA GLY A 64 -7.98 10.07 -19.04
C GLY A 64 -7.26 9.88 -17.71
N ALA A 65 -6.13 9.17 -17.70
CA ALA A 65 -5.30 9.01 -16.51
C ALA A 65 -4.73 10.37 -16.03
N ALA A 66 -4.29 11.23 -16.96
CA ALA A 66 -3.80 12.57 -16.62
C ALA A 66 -4.90 13.46 -16.02
N ILE A 67 -6.11 13.44 -16.59
CA ILE A 67 -7.27 14.17 -16.05
C ILE A 67 -7.64 13.67 -14.66
N ALA A 68 -7.68 12.35 -14.45
CA ALA A 68 -7.94 11.77 -13.12
C ALA A 68 -6.88 12.20 -12.09
N GLY A 69 -5.59 12.19 -12.48
CA GLY A 69 -4.51 12.69 -11.65
C GLY A 69 -4.65 14.18 -11.33
N PHE A 70 -5.03 15.00 -12.30
CA PHE A 70 -5.27 16.43 -12.09
C PHE A 70 -6.43 16.69 -11.12
N ILE A 71 -7.53 15.93 -11.23
CA ILE A 71 -8.64 15.99 -10.27
C ILE A 71 -8.13 15.64 -8.86
N GLY A 72 -7.30 14.61 -8.72
CA GLY A 72 -6.65 14.25 -7.45
C GLY A 72 -5.83 15.39 -6.86
N VAL A 73 -5.03 16.09 -7.68
CA VAL A 73 -4.26 17.28 -7.24
C VAL A 73 -5.20 18.39 -6.74
N VAL A 74 -6.27 18.69 -7.47
CA VAL A 74 -7.26 19.68 -7.06
C VAL A 74 -7.90 19.30 -5.72
N MET A 75 -8.28 18.03 -5.54
CA MET A 75 -8.84 17.54 -4.27
C MET A 75 -7.85 17.72 -3.11
N ILE A 76 -6.58 17.38 -3.31
CA ILE A 76 -5.53 17.57 -2.30
C ILE A 76 -5.40 19.04 -1.91
N LEU A 77 -5.33 19.94 -2.87
CA LEU A 77 -5.16 21.38 -2.62
C LEU A 77 -6.31 22.00 -1.82
N PHE A 78 -7.55 21.54 -2.02
CA PHE A 78 -8.71 22.13 -1.37
C PHE A 78 -9.17 21.42 -0.10
N TRP A 79 -8.96 20.10 0.01
CA TRP A 79 -9.52 19.29 1.09
C TRP A 79 -8.48 18.64 2.01
N LEU A 80 -7.22 18.47 1.57
CA LEU A 80 -6.21 17.86 2.42
C LEU A 80 -5.70 18.90 3.41
N HIS A 81 -5.78 18.58 4.69
CA HIS A 81 -5.19 19.34 5.79
C HIS A 81 -4.17 18.45 6.49
N ASP A 82 -2.96 18.96 6.64
CA ASP A 82 -1.82 18.19 7.12
C ASP A 82 -1.94 17.81 8.60
N THR A 83 -2.57 18.69 9.40
CA THR A 83 -2.72 18.51 10.86
C THR A 83 -4.10 18.93 11.35
N PRO A 84 -4.60 18.36 12.48
CA PRO A 84 -5.82 18.80 13.13
C PRO A 84 -5.78 20.30 13.51
N GLU A 85 -4.64 20.79 13.94
CA GLU A 85 -4.43 22.18 14.38
C GLU A 85 -4.68 23.17 13.23
N SER A 86 -4.40 22.79 12.00
CA SER A 86 -4.69 23.61 10.81
C SER A 86 -6.18 23.90 10.62
N LYS A 87 -7.04 23.13 11.30
CA LYS A 87 -8.50 23.30 11.38
C LYS A 87 -8.97 23.87 12.73
N GLY A 88 -8.06 24.29 13.59
CA GLY A 88 -8.40 24.78 14.94
C GLY A 88 -8.81 23.67 15.91
N LEU A 89 -8.50 22.41 15.59
CA LEU A 89 -8.73 21.28 16.48
C LEU A 89 -7.49 21.07 17.38
N PRO A 90 -7.65 20.58 18.62
CA PRO A 90 -6.50 20.20 19.43
C PRO A 90 -5.74 19.04 18.79
N SER A 91 -4.43 18.94 19.13
CA SER A 91 -3.61 17.82 18.64
C SER A 91 -4.18 16.47 19.08
N ILE A 92 -3.90 15.42 18.33
CA ILE A 92 -4.41 14.08 18.63
C ILE A 92 -3.89 13.57 19.98
N GLU A 93 -2.67 13.96 20.35
CA GLU A 93 -2.03 13.63 21.63
C GLU A 93 -2.78 14.22 22.81
N VAL A 94 -3.30 15.44 22.67
CA VAL A 94 -4.15 16.10 23.67
C VAL A 94 -5.51 15.42 23.77
N LEU A 95 -6.13 15.11 22.63
CA LEU A 95 -7.45 14.46 22.58
C LEU A 95 -7.45 13.06 23.17
N THR A 96 -6.35 12.31 23.01
CA THR A 96 -6.23 10.93 23.52
C THR A 96 -5.70 10.85 24.95
N GLY A 97 -5.31 11.97 25.55
CA GLY A 97 -4.68 12.00 26.88
C GLY A 97 -3.26 11.40 26.87
N GLU A 98 -2.67 11.19 25.71
CA GLU A 98 -1.29 10.72 25.54
C GLU A 98 -0.27 11.88 25.66
N ALA A 99 -0.74 13.10 25.70
CA ALA A 99 0.08 14.28 25.93
C ALA A 99 0.58 14.28 27.38
N LYS A 100 1.81 13.88 27.57
CA LYS A 100 2.59 14.33 28.72
C LYS A 100 2.99 15.77 28.44
N GLU A 101 2.37 16.72 29.19
CA GLU A 101 2.71 18.14 29.26
C GLU A 101 3.01 18.84 27.92
N GLU A 102 2.42 20.03 27.76
CA GLU A 102 2.59 20.94 26.64
C GLU A 102 4.05 20.94 26.14
N LYS A 103 4.30 20.30 24.99
CA LYS A 103 5.50 20.64 24.25
C LYS A 103 5.36 22.08 23.80
N PRO A 104 6.32 22.96 24.13
CA PRO A 104 6.34 24.32 23.60
C PRO A 104 6.18 24.27 22.08
N ALA A 105 5.46 25.25 21.53
CA ALA A 105 5.28 25.47 20.10
C ALA A 105 6.55 25.11 19.33
N GLU A 106 6.39 24.37 18.24
CA GLU A 106 7.43 23.83 17.35
C GLU A 106 8.73 24.64 17.43
N GLU A 107 9.69 24.15 18.24
CA GLU A 107 11.07 24.61 18.08
C GLU A 107 11.45 24.29 16.64
N VAL A 108 11.76 25.32 15.88
CA VAL A 108 12.26 25.19 14.51
C VAL A 108 13.53 24.36 14.59
N VAL A 109 13.37 23.05 14.39
CA VAL A 109 14.49 22.09 14.45
C VAL A 109 15.59 22.60 13.51
N SER A 110 16.75 22.87 14.05
CA SER A 110 17.84 23.43 13.25
C SER A 110 18.21 22.46 12.12
N LYS A 111 18.69 22.98 10.98
CA LYS A 111 19.13 22.14 9.85
C LYS A 111 20.19 21.09 10.28
N ASP A 112 21.01 21.44 11.26
CA ASP A 112 22.05 20.56 11.82
C ASP A 112 21.44 19.40 12.61
N GLU A 113 20.37 19.65 13.37
CA GLU A 113 19.66 18.61 14.12
C GLU A 113 18.92 17.66 13.16
N VAL A 114 18.24 18.19 12.14
CA VAL A 114 17.63 17.38 11.08
C VAL A 114 18.68 16.48 10.43
N SER A 115 19.85 17.01 10.08
CA SER A 115 20.94 16.25 9.47
C SER A 115 21.45 15.13 10.41
N LYS A 116 21.57 15.41 11.71
CA LYS A 116 21.95 14.40 12.72
C LYS A 116 20.93 13.29 12.83
N ILE A 117 19.62 13.64 12.88
CA ILE A 117 18.52 12.66 12.92
C ILE A 117 18.54 11.81 11.65
N GLN A 118 18.64 12.41 10.47
CA GLN A 118 18.70 11.68 9.20
C GLN A 118 19.88 10.70 9.16
N ARG A 119 21.07 11.13 9.61
CA ARG A 119 22.23 10.26 9.68
C ARG A 119 22.06 9.11 10.68
N ALA A 120 21.42 9.37 11.83
CA ALA A 120 21.10 8.34 12.81
C ALA A 120 20.13 7.30 12.24
N VAL A 121 19.08 7.73 11.53
CA VAL A 121 18.11 6.86 10.84
C VAL A 121 18.82 6.00 9.78
N LEU A 122 19.65 6.60 8.92
CA LEU A 122 20.41 5.88 7.89
C LEU A 122 21.45 4.88 8.46
N ARG A 123 21.93 5.11 9.68
CA ARG A 123 22.84 4.19 10.37
C ARG A 123 22.13 3.08 11.13
N ASN A 124 20.82 3.17 11.31
CA ASN A 124 20.06 2.15 12.01
C ASN A 124 19.84 0.92 11.12
N PRO A 125 20.39 -0.25 11.46
CA PRO A 125 20.25 -1.46 10.65
C PRO A 125 18.79 -1.90 10.53
N GLY A 126 17.92 -1.60 11.50
CA GLY A 126 16.50 -1.91 11.46
C GLY A 126 15.78 -1.22 10.27
N VAL A 127 16.20 0.00 9.93
CA VAL A 127 15.65 0.73 8.77
C VAL A 127 15.98 0.01 7.46
N TRP A 128 17.23 -0.46 7.32
CA TRP A 128 17.67 -1.19 6.14
C TRP A 128 17.01 -2.58 6.02
N ILE A 129 16.84 -3.29 7.13
CA ILE A 129 16.12 -4.57 7.16
C ILE A 129 14.67 -4.36 6.71
N LEU A 130 14.00 -3.34 7.23
CA LEU A 130 12.63 -3.01 6.85
C LEU A 130 12.53 -2.61 5.36
N ALA A 131 13.43 -1.76 4.89
CA ALA A 131 13.47 -1.34 3.49
C ALA A 131 13.72 -2.52 2.54
N LEU A 132 14.65 -3.41 2.90
CA LEU A 132 14.97 -4.59 2.11
C LEU A 132 13.81 -5.59 2.09
N SER A 133 13.18 -5.84 3.24
CA SER A 133 11.99 -6.69 3.34
C SER A 133 10.86 -6.15 2.45
N SER A 134 10.59 -4.86 2.52
CA SER A 134 9.59 -4.21 1.64
C SER A 134 9.95 -4.34 0.16
N ALA A 135 11.24 -4.18 -0.19
CA ALA A 135 11.69 -4.33 -1.58
C ALA A 135 11.42 -5.74 -2.12
N PHE A 136 11.68 -6.79 -1.33
CA PHE A 136 11.39 -8.17 -1.73
C PHE A 136 9.89 -8.44 -1.88
N MET A 137 9.06 -7.95 -0.95
CA MET A 137 7.60 -8.08 -1.06
C MET A 137 7.07 -7.38 -2.31
N TYR A 138 7.51 -6.16 -2.60
CA TYR A 138 7.13 -5.46 -3.83
C TYR A 138 7.63 -6.17 -5.09
N MET A 139 8.83 -6.76 -5.07
CA MET A 139 9.34 -7.54 -6.19
C MET A 139 8.45 -8.75 -6.50
N SER A 140 7.99 -9.47 -5.48
CA SER A 140 7.04 -10.58 -5.62
C SER A 140 5.71 -10.09 -6.21
N ARG A 141 5.19 -8.99 -5.69
CA ARG A 141 3.92 -8.39 -6.14
C ARG A 141 3.96 -8.04 -7.61
N TYR A 142 4.96 -7.27 -8.03
CA TYR A 142 5.08 -6.86 -9.42
C TYR A 142 5.33 -8.05 -10.35
N SER A 143 6.09 -9.05 -9.90
CA SER A 143 6.28 -10.28 -10.68
C SER A 143 4.97 -11.01 -10.97
N ILE A 144 4.10 -11.13 -9.96
CA ILE A 144 2.78 -11.76 -10.15
C ILE A 144 1.86 -10.89 -11.02
N ASN A 145 1.79 -9.59 -10.78
CA ASN A 145 0.90 -8.70 -11.52
C ASN A 145 1.29 -8.58 -13.00
N GLU A 146 2.59 -8.53 -13.31
CA GLU A 146 3.07 -8.36 -14.68
C GLU A 146 3.19 -9.68 -15.46
N TRP A 147 3.63 -10.74 -14.80
CA TRP A 147 3.96 -12.01 -15.45
C TRP A 147 3.06 -13.18 -15.09
N GLY A 148 2.27 -13.07 -13.99
CA GLY A 148 1.46 -14.18 -13.50
C GLY A 148 0.44 -14.69 -14.51
N MET A 149 -0.23 -13.80 -15.25
CA MET A 149 -1.17 -14.18 -16.31
C MET A 149 -0.48 -14.95 -17.45
N PHE A 150 0.68 -14.47 -17.89
CA PHE A 150 1.48 -15.13 -18.93
C PHE A 150 1.96 -16.51 -18.46
N PHE A 151 2.41 -16.62 -17.22
CA PHE A 151 2.80 -17.89 -16.61
C PHE A 151 1.65 -18.91 -16.58
N LEU A 152 0.46 -18.50 -16.14
CA LEU A 152 -0.72 -19.37 -16.14
C LEU A 152 -1.08 -19.88 -17.52
N GLN A 153 -1.00 -19.02 -18.55
CA GLN A 153 -1.32 -19.40 -19.92
C GLN A 153 -0.26 -20.30 -20.55
N LYS A 154 1.02 -19.99 -20.38
CA LYS A 154 2.12 -20.68 -21.09
C LYS A 154 2.59 -21.96 -20.40
N GLU A 155 2.69 -21.91 -19.07
CA GLU A 155 3.24 -23.03 -18.31
C GLU A 155 2.14 -23.97 -17.76
N LYS A 156 0.96 -23.41 -17.44
CA LYS A 156 -0.14 -24.18 -16.83
C LYS A 156 -1.32 -24.44 -17.79
N GLY A 157 -1.29 -23.86 -19.00
CA GLY A 157 -2.28 -24.14 -20.04
C GLY A 157 -3.68 -23.54 -19.79
N PHE A 158 -3.83 -22.59 -18.84
CA PHE A 158 -5.10 -21.93 -18.62
C PHE A 158 -5.45 -21.02 -19.80
N ASP A 159 -6.75 -20.87 -20.08
CA ASP A 159 -7.20 -19.88 -21.02
C ASP A 159 -7.06 -18.44 -20.46
N LEU A 160 -7.30 -17.44 -21.30
CA LEU A 160 -7.16 -16.03 -20.92
C LEU A 160 -8.15 -15.61 -19.84
N ALA A 161 -9.37 -16.15 -19.87
CA ALA A 161 -10.41 -15.79 -18.93
C ALA A 161 -10.13 -16.36 -17.54
N ASP A 162 -9.74 -17.64 -17.46
CA ASP A 162 -9.36 -18.29 -16.21
C ASP A 162 -8.10 -17.68 -15.62
N ALA A 163 -7.07 -17.43 -16.41
CA ALA A 163 -5.84 -16.79 -15.97
C ALA A 163 -6.13 -15.36 -15.44
N GLY A 164 -6.97 -14.60 -16.14
CA GLY A 164 -7.40 -13.28 -15.70
C GLY A 164 -8.19 -13.30 -14.39
N PHE A 165 -9.10 -14.28 -14.23
CA PHE A 165 -9.84 -14.46 -12.97
C PHE A 165 -8.91 -14.82 -11.81
N ILE A 166 -8.01 -15.79 -12.00
CA ILE A 166 -7.06 -16.23 -10.99
C ILE A 166 -6.20 -15.06 -10.48
N ILE A 167 -5.64 -14.25 -11.39
CA ILE A 167 -4.86 -13.07 -11.00
C ILE A 167 -5.75 -11.97 -10.42
N GLY A 168 -6.97 -11.76 -10.95
CA GLY A 168 -7.90 -10.76 -10.44
C GLY A 168 -8.36 -11.00 -9.00
N VAL A 169 -8.49 -12.26 -8.58
CA VAL A 169 -8.83 -12.61 -7.19
C VAL A 169 -7.79 -12.10 -6.19
N ASN A 170 -6.50 -12.06 -6.56
CA ASN A 170 -5.44 -11.49 -5.73
C ASN A 170 -5.75 -10.03 -5.34
N THR A 171 -6.19 -9.20 -6.28
CA THR A 171 -6.51 -7.79 -6.01
C THR A 171 -7.67 -7.64 -5.03
N ILE A 172 -8.73 -8.44 -5.18
CA ILE A 172 -9.89 -8.44 -4.29
C ILE A 172 -9.50 -8.92 -2.89
N ALA A 173 -8.75 -10.02 -2.81
CA ALA A 173 -8.24 -10.55 -1.54
C ALA A 173 -7.30 -9.56 -0.86
N GLY A 174 -6.49 -8.81 -1.63
CA GLY A 174 -5.60 -7.77 -1.13
C GLY A 174 -6.33 -6.60 -0.48
N ILE A 175 -7.48 -6.18 -1.00
CA ILE A 175 -8.32 -5.14 -0.36
C ILE A 175 -8.77 -5.61 1.03
N ALA A 176 -9.30 -6.83 1.11
CA ALA A 176 -9.74 -7.39 2.39
C ALA A 176 -8.55 -7.64 3.34
N GLY A 177 -7.45 -8.17 2.80
CA GLY A 177 -6.24 -8.48 3.55
C GLY A 177 -5.60 -7.26 4.21
N THR A 178 -5.44 -6.16 3.49
CA THR A 178 -4.83 -4.92 4.03
C THR A 178 -5.66 -4.31 5.16
N VAL A 179 -6.98 -4.27 5.02
CA VAL A 179 -7.87 -3.77 6.08
C VAL A 179 -7.84 -4.69 7.30
N PHE A 180 -7.95 -6.01 7.05
CA PHE A 180 -7.90 -7.01 8.11
C PHE A 180 -6.56 -7.01 8.86
N ALA A 181 -5.44 -6.97 8.14
CA ALA A 181 -4.10 -6.94 8.74
C ALA A 181 -3.87 -5.69 9.61
N GLY A 182 -4.35 -4.52 9.15
CA GLY A 182 -4.29 -3.30 9.94
C GLY A 182 -5.07 -3.40 11.25
N TRP A 183 -6.34 -3.84 11.18
CA TRP A 183 -7.18 -4.05 12.34
C TRP A 183 -6.61 -5.15 13.27
N PHE A 184 -6.19 -6.27 12.72
CA PHE A 184 -5.62 -7.39 13.47
C PHE A 184 -4.35 -7.00 14.24
N SER A 185 -3.47 -6.24 13.60
CA SER A 185 -2.26 -5.70 14.23
C SER A 185 -2.59 -4.80 15.42
N ASP A 186 -3.58 -3.93 15.28
CA ASP A 186 -3.95 -2.99 16.34
C ASP A 186 -4.64 -3.69 17.52
N VAL A 187 -5.57 -4.61 17.25
CA VAL A 187 -6.40 -5.25 18.27
C VAL A 187 -5.66 -6.38 18.97
N VAL A 188 -5.00 -7.28 18.22
CA VAL A 188 -4.38 -8.49 18.78
C VAL A 188 -2.98 -8.21 19.29
N PHE A 189 -2.18 -7.48 18.54
CA PHE A 189 -0.78 -7.21 18.87
C PHE A 189 -0.54 -5.83 19.49
N LYS A 190 -1.62 -5.08 19.79
CA LYS A 190 -1.54 -3.76 20.44
C LYS A 190 -0.59 -2.79 19.72
N GLY A 191 -0.51 -2.89 18.39
CA GLY A 191 0.35 -2.07 17.56
C GLY A 191 1.78 -2.60 17.35
N ASP A 192 2.14 -3.77 17.92
CA ASP A 192 3.39 -4.45 17.57
C ASP A 192 3.25 -5.08 16.18
N ARG A 193 3.96 -4.54 15.21
CA ARG A 193 3.85 -4.91 13.79
C ARG A 193 4.83 -5.98 13.35
N LYS A 194 5.74 -6.40 14.23
CA LYS A 194 6.76 -7.39 13.91
C LYS A 194 6.17 -8.76 13.60
N TYR A 195 5.27 -9.24 14.44
CA TYR A 195 4.68 -10.58 14.28
C TYR A 195 3.69 -10.64 13.10
N PRO A 196 2.76 -9.67 12.93
CA PRO A 196 1.92 -9.62 11.73
C PRO A 196 2.72 -9.57 10.44
N ALA A 197 3.78 -8.76 10.36
CA ALA A 197 4.64 -8.67 9.18
C ALA A 197 5.37 -10.00 8.89
N LEU A 198 5.85 -10.69 9.93
CA LEU A 198 6.46 -12.01 9.78
C LEU A 198 5.45 -13.04 9.27
N ALA A 199 4.24 -13.05 9.84
CA ALA A 199 3.17 -13.95 9.40
C ALA A 199 2.78 -13.70 7.95
N ALA A 200 2.65 -12.43 7.54
CA ALA A 200 2.38 -12.04 6.17
C ALA A 200 3.49 -12.52 5.22
N GLY A 201 4.76 -12.31 5.54
CA GLY A 201 5.88 -12.78 4.71
C GLY A 201 5.93 -14.30 4.57
N ILE A 202 5.62 -15.06 5.63
CA ILE A 202 5.52 -16.52 5.56
C ILE A 202 4.34 -16.93 4.68
N LEU A 203 3.18 -16.30 4.85
CA LEU A 203 2.00 -16.58 4.05
C LEU A 203 2.24 -16.30 2.56
N GLU A 204 2.90 -15.19 2.25
CA GLU A 204 3.29 -14.83 0.89
C GLU A 204 4.22 -15.89 0.27
N ALA A 205 5.24 -16.33 1.00
CA ALA A 205 6.15 -17.38 0.54
C ALA A 205 5.41 -18.70 0.28
N VAL A 206 4.51 -19.11 1.16
CA VAL A 206 3.68 -20.31 0.98
C VAL A 206 2.76 -20.15 -0.24
N ALA A 207 2.14 -19.01 -0.41
CA ALA A 207 1.28 -18.72 -1.55
C ALA A 207 2.05 -18.81 -2.88
N LEU A 208 3.26 -18.25 -2.95
CA LEU A 208 4.12 -18.35 -4.15
C LEU A 208 4.56 -19.78 -4.43
N ILE A 209 4.96 -20.54 -3.41
CA ILE A 209 5.30 -21.96 -3.57
C ILE A 209 4.10 -22.73 -4.12
N LEU A 210 2.91 -22.48 -3.57
CA LEU A 210 1.68 -23.12 -4.02
C LEU A 210 1.34 -22.70 -5.46
N PHE A 211 1.53 -21.43 -5.81
CA PHE A 211 1.29 -20.93 -7.17
C PHE A 211 2.22 -21.56 -8.20
N PHE A 212 3.51 -21.66 -7.91
CA PHE A 212 4.47 -22.22 -8.88
C PHE A 212 4.44 -23.74 -8.95
N TYR A 213 4.30 -24.44 -7.83
CA TYR A 213 4.43 -25.89 -7.75
C TYR A 213 3.12 -26.65 -7.51
N GLY A 214 2.01 -25.98 -7.25
CA GLY A 214 0.71 -26.58 -6.92
C GLY A 214 -0.03 -27.23 -8.10
N GLY A 215 0.64 -27.38 -9.27
CA GLY A 215 0.05 -28.01 -10.47
C GLY A 215 -0.97 -27.12 -11.19
N ASP A 216 -1.73 -27.75 -12.11
CA ASP A 216 -2.62 -27.05 -13.04
C ASP A 216 -4.07 -26.99 -12.55
N SER A 217 -4.32 -27.34 -11.28
CA SER A 217 -5.65 -27.25 -10.69
C SER A 217 -6.08 -25.81 -10.55
N TRP A 218 -7.21 -25.46 -11.16
CA TRP A 218 -7.83 -24.14 -11.07
C TRP A 218 -8.01 -23.70 -9.59
N PHE A 219 -8.57 -24.60 -8.76
CA PHE A 219 -8.81 -24.32 -7.35
C PHE A 219 -7.52 -24.02 -6.57
N VAL A 220 -6.45 -24.75 -6.82
CA VAL A 220 -5.16 -24.55 -6.13
C VAL A 220 -4.56 -23.19 -6.51
N ASN A 221 -4.65 -22.80 -7.78
CA ASN A 221 -4.14 -21.51 -8.24
C ASN A 221 -4.98 -20.33 -7.71
N VAL A 222 -6.30 -20.47 -7.63
CA VAL A 222 -7.17 -19.47 -6.98
C VAL A 222 -6.84 -19.35 -5.49
N LEU A 223 -6.70 -20.48 -4.79
CA LEU A 223 -6.32 -20.46 -3.36
C LEU A 223 -4.97 -19.78 -3.14
N ALA A 224 -3.98 -20.09 -3.98
CA ALA A 224 -2.67 -19.45 -3.92
C ALA A 224 -2.78 -17.93 -4.07
N MET A 225 -3.60 -17.45 -5.02
CA MET A 225 -3.79 -16.00 -5.25
C MET A 225 -4.62 -15.32 -4.15
N VAL A 226 -5.57 -16.01 -3.53
CA VAL A 226 -6.26 -15.52 -2.34
C VAL A 226 -5.28 -15.35 -1.18
N LEU A 227 -4.46 -16.36 -0.88
CA LEU A 227 -3.46 -16.30 0.18
C LEU A 227 -2.42 -15.21 -0.08
N PHE A 228 -1.97 -15.08 -1.33
CA PHE A 228 -1.04 -14.05 -1.74
C PHE A 228 -1.63 -12.64 -1.54
N GLY A 229 -2.87 -12.43 -1.96
CA GLY A 229 -3.55 -11.16 -1.77
C GLY A 229 -3.74 -10.79 -0.29
N ILE A 230 -4.14 -11.76 0.55
CA ILE A 230 -4.29 -11.52 1.99
C ILE A 230 -2.95 -11.18 2.65
N ALA A 231 -1.84 -11.75 2.18
CA ALA A 231 -0.50 -11.54 2.71
C ALA A 231 0.08 -10.16 2.38
N MET A 232 -0.41 -9.55 1.32
CA MET A 232 0.03 -8.24 0.82
C MET A 232 -0.68 -7.10 1.48
#